data_2b43da10a6e181fbbc2792e2d76794a6
#
_entry.id   2b43da10a6e181fbbc2792e2d76794a6
#
_cell.length_a   1.000
_cell.length_b   1.000
_cell.length_c   1.000
_cell.angle_alpha   90.00
_cell.angle_beta   90.00
_cell.angle_gamma   90.00
#
_symmetry.space_group_name_H-M   'P 1'
#
loop_
_entity.id
_entity.type
_entity.pdbx_description
1 polymer ?
#
loop_
_entity_poly.entity_id
_entity_poly.type
_entity_poly.pdbx_seq_one_letter_code
_entity_poly.pdbx_strand_id
1 'polypeptide(L)'
;MTQQTTGHPDNGAPQPIRGEDGATILGPHNVPLERENPNLLVSPTTDAGTVPNLKWPFALSHNRVLSGGWARETTTRELPISTEIAGVNMRMKPGAMRELHWHKEAEWGYVIAGSCRVSLLDEEGRLFLDDVAAGDLWYFPSGLPHSIQALDDGVEFLLAFDNGDFSENETFLISDWFEHTPREVLAKNFGVEESAFDSLPTDIGHSRYIFAGEVPPSSKAEDAPPASTMQPPESYTWHMLAQEPIRTPGGWVRITDSRNFTVSKTIAAAHIEVDPGAIREMHWHPNADEWQYYLSGQGRMTVFASGGKACTFDYQAGDVGYVPFAMGHYIENTGDEPLVFLALFRSDHYADISLAQWMGVLPPELVKAHLNVDDEFIANLPKSKPLVR
;
A
#
# COMPACT_ATOMS: atom_id res chain seq x y z
N MET A 1 -59.82 -2.69 -4.56
CA MET A 1 -58.48 -2.91 -5.09
C MET A 1 -57.53 -2.96 -3.89
N THR A 2 -57.23 -4.15 -3.43
CA THR A 2 -56.29 -4.39 -2.33
C THR A 2 -54.87 -4.22 -2.85
N GLN A 3 -54.16 -3.20 -2.38
CA GLN A 3 -52.72 -3.10 -2.60
C GLN A 3 -52.04 -4.31 -1.95
N GLN A 4 -51.52 -5.20 -2.79
CA GLN A 4 -50.53 -6.17 -2.34
C GLN A 4 -49.28 -5.42 -1.94
N THR A 5 -49.03 -5.35 -0.64
CA THR A 5 -47.70 -5.03 -0.11
C THR A 5 -46.78 -6.17 -0.52
N THR A 6 -46.02 -5.99 -1.58
CA THR A 6 -44.89 -6.83 -1.89
C THR A 6 -43.81 -6.58 -0.82
N GLY A 7 -43.95 -7.24 0.31
CA GLY A 7 -42.86 -7.29 1.28
C GLY A 7 -41.69 -7.98 0.60
N HIS A 8 -40.62 -7.25 0.28
CA HIS A 8 -39.34 -7.87 0.02
C HIS A 8 -38.96 -8.69 1.26
N PRO A 9 -38.60 -9.96 1.12
CA PRO A 9 -38.17 -10.74 2.26
C PRO A 9 -36.97 -10.01 2.88
N ASP A 10 -37.05 -9.74 4.18
CA ASP A 10 -35.91 -9.27 4.95
C ASP A 10 -34.84 -10.36 4.89
N ASN A 11 -33.89 -10.21 3.97
CA ASN A 11 -32.78 -11.13 3.75
C ASN A 11 -31.59 -10.84 4.68
N GLY A 12 -31.82 -10.10 5.77
CA GLY A 12 -30.77 -9.69 6.71
C GLY A 12 -29.79 -8.65 6.13
N ALA A 13 -30.19 -7.95 5.07
CA ALA A 13 -29.42 -6.84 4.52
C ALA A 13 -29.42 -5.66 5.49
N PRO A 14 -28.28 -5.00 5.73
CA PRO A 14 -28.25 -3.81 6.55
C PRO A 14 -29.13 -2.70 5.93
N GLN A 15 -29.75 -1.91 6.81
CA GLN A 15 -30.65 -0.84 6.41
C GLN A 15 -30.19 0.49 7.01
N PRO A 16 -30.41 1.64 6.35
CA PRO A 16 -30.04 2.95 6.88
C PRO A 16 -31.02 3.40 7.97
N ILE A 17 -30.95 2.73 9.13
CA ILE A 17 -31.80 2.97 10.30
C ILE A 17 -30.95 3.13 11.55
N ARG A 18 -31.23 4.18 12.35
CA ARG A 18 -30.63 4.44 13.65
C ARG A 18 -31.74 4.78 14.64
N GLY A 19 -32.07 3.84 15.54
CA GLY A 19 -33.20 4.03 16.46
C GLY A 19 -34.52 4.25 15.72
N GLU A 20 -35.14 5.40 15.93
CA GLU A 20 -36.38 5.81 15.24
C GLU A 20 -36.11 6.56 13.92
N ASP A 21 -34.84 6.89 13.62
CA ASP A 21 -34.46 7.66 12.44
C ASP A 21 -34.13 6.73 11.25
N GLY A 22 -34.36 7.24 10.05
CA GLY A 22 -34.08 6.55 8.81
C GLY A 22 -35.28 5.79 8.27
N ALA A 23 -35.06 4.94 7.28
CA ALA A 23 -36.07 4.10 6.67
C ALA A 23 -35.44 2.91 5.93
N THR A 24 -36.23 1.86 5.64
CA THR A 24 -35.76 0.73 4.83
C THR A 24 -35.54 1.11 3.37
N ILE A 25 -34.54 0.50 2.74
CA ILE A 25 -34.31 0.65 1.30
C ILE A 25 -35.41 -0.13 0.56
N LEU A 26 -36.14 0.54 -0.33
CA LEU A 26 -37.18 -0.07 -1.12
C LEU A 26 -36.75 -0.39 -2.56
N GLY A 27 -35.65 0.17 -3.01
CA GLY A 27 -35.12 -0.01 -4.36
C GLY A 27 -34.03 -1.08 -4.43
N PRO A 28 -33.49 -1.30 -5.64
CA PRO A 28 -32.30 -2.14 -5.80
C PRO A 28 -31.11 -1.55 -5.03
N HIS A 29 -30.35 -2.41 -4.36
CA HIS A 29 -29.17 -1.99 -3.60
C HIS A 29 -28.08 -3.09 -3.58
N ASN A 30 -26.82 -2.71 -3.31
CA ASN A 30 -25.69 -3.61 -3.31
C ASN A 30 -25.39 -4.13 -1.89
N VAL A 31 -26.13 -5.15 -1.47
CA VAL A 31 -26.05 -5.72 -0.11
C VAL A 31 -24.61 -6.12 0.31
N PRO A 32 -23.77 -6.78 -0.52
CA PRO A 32 -22.38 -7.04 -0.15
C PRO A 32 -21.59 -5.78 0.20
N LEU A 33 -21.62 -4.75 -0.64
CA LEU A 33 -20.90 -3.51 -0.37
C LEU A 33 -21.46 -2.74 0.84
N GLU A 34 -22.76 -2.79 1.07
CA GLU A 34 -23.38 -2.18 2.25
C GLU A 34 -22.95 -2.87 3.55
N ARG A 35 -22.79 -4.20 3.53
CA ARG A 35 -22.25 -4.96 4.67
C ARG A 35 -20.80 -4.67 4.97
N GLU A 36 -20.01 -4.39 3.94
CA GLU A 36 -18.61 -4.02 4.05
C GLU A 36 -18.39 -2.57 4.50
N ASN A 37 -19.45 -1.73 4.42
CA ASN A 37 -19.39 -0.31 4.70
C ASN A 37 -20.53 0.15 5.60
N PRO A 38 -20.72 -0.43 6.79
CA PRO A 38 -21.87 -0.14 7.65
C PRO A 38 -21.92 1.33 8.11
N ASN A 39 -20.75 1.97 8.30
CA ASN A 39 -20.70 3.37 8.72
C ASN A 39 -20.96 4.37 7.59
N LEU A 40 -20.79 3.98 6.32
CA LEU A 40 -21.29 4.80 5.20
C LEU A 40 -22.80 4.65 5.04
N LEU A 41 -23.37 3.50 5.37
CA LEU A 41 -24.81 3.26 5.35
C LEU A 41 -25.53 3.96 6.51
N VAL A 42 -24.97 3.86 7.70
CA VAL A 42 -25.50 4.49 8.94
C VAL A 42 -24.38 5.21 9.64
N SER A 43 -24.05 6.41 9.18
CA SER A 43 -22.93 7.18 9.72
C SER A 43 -23.05 7.43 11.22
N PRO A 44 -21.96 7.37 12.01
CA PRO A 44 -21.97 7.79 13.40
C PRO A 44 -22.49 9.23 13.57
N THR A 45 -23.10 9.52 14.72
CA THR A 45 -23.60 10.88 15.00
C THR A 45 -22.51 11.95 15.11
N THR A 46 -21.24 11.51 15.20
CA THR A 46 -20.07 12.36 15.21
C THR A 46 -19.57 12.73 13.82
N ASP A 47 -20.04 12.04 12.76
CA ASP A 47 -19.72 12.41 11.38
C ASP A 47 -20.45 13.71 11.02
N ALA A 48 -19.77 14.60 10.32
CA ALA A 48 -20.26 15.92 9.96
C ALA A 48 -19.62 16.46 8.67
N GLY A 49 -20.41 17.21 7.92
CA GLY A 49 -19.97 17.86 6.68
C GLY A 49 -19.61 16.86 5.58
N THR A 50 -18.73 17.26 4.66
CA THR A 50 -18.32 16.42 3.53
C THR A 50 -16.81 16.20 3.61
N VAL A 51 -16.41 14.93 3.70
CA VAL A 51 -15.04 14.45 3.52
C VAL A 51 -15.00 13.66 2.21
N PRO A 52 -13.96 13.80 1.36
CA PRO A 52 -13.82 12.96 0.17
C PRO A 52 -13.85 11.48 0.50
N ASN A 53 -14.11 10.62 -0.51
CA ASN A 53 -13.93 9.18 -0.32
C ASN A 53 -12.43 8.88 -0.06
N LEU A 54 -12.15 8.18 1.05
CA LEU A 54 -10.80 7.82 1.50
C LEU A 54 -10.56 6.30 1.44
N LYS A 55 -11.42 5.56 0.75
CA LYS A 55 -11.34 4.10 0.66
C LYS A 55 -11.45 3.62 -0.78
N TRP A 56 -10.63 2.63 -1.14
CA TRP A 56 -10.78 1.88 -2.39
C TRP A 56 -10.40 0.40 -2.19
N PRO A 57 -11.32 -0.56 -2.40
CA PRO A 57 -10.98 -1.99 -2.43
C PRO A 57 -10.25 -2.35 -3.72
N PHE A 58 -9.10 -3.03 -3.65
CA PHE A 58 -8.45 -3.56 -4.86
C PHE A 58 -9.34 -4.54 -5.63
N ALA A 59 -10.34 -5.13 -4.98
CA ALA A 59 -11.32 -5.99 -5.63
C ALA A 59 -12.15 -5.26 -6.70
N LEU A 60 -12.23 -3.94 -6.65
CA LEU A 60 -12.92 -3.10 -7.63
C LEU A 60 -11.98 -2.58 -8.74
N SER A 61 -10.67 -2.76 -8.62
CA SER A 61 -9.71 -2.38 -9.65
C SER A 61 -9.74 -3.37 -10.82
N HIS A 62 -9.52 -2.85 -12.03
CA HIS A 62 -9.41 -3.69 -13.22
C HIS A 62 -8.17 -4.56 -13.16
N ASN A 63 -8.32 -5.88 -13.37
CA ASN A 63 -7.21 -6.81 -13.42
C ASN A 63 -6.65 -6.94 -14.85
N ARG A 64 -5.38 -6.64 -15.03
CA ARG A 64 -4.61 -6.97 -16.23
C ARG A 64 -4.11 -8.42 -16.10
N VAL A 65 -4.75 -9.34 -16.85
CA VAL A 65 -4.43 -10.78 -16.79
C VAL A 65 -3.47 -11.13 -17.92
N LEU A 66 -2.34 -11.76 -17.59
CA LEU A 66 -1.23 -12.06 -18.49
C LEU A 66 -0.77 -13.51 -18.33
N SER A 67 0.13 -13.98 -19.21
CA SER A 67 0.60 -15.38 -19.18
C SER A 67 1.33 -15.74 -17.89
N GLY A 68 2.09 -14.82 -17.31
CA GLY A 68 2.86 -15.02 -16.10
C GLY A 68 2.10 -14.69 -14.81
N GLY A 69 0.93 -14.03 -14.88
CA GLY A 69 0.22 -13.60 -13.68
C GLY A 69 -0.83 -12.54 -13.94
N TRP A 70 -1.03 -11.65 -12.95
CA TRP A 70 -1.94 -10.50 -13.07
C TRP A 70 -1.44 -9.31 -12.24
N ALA A 71 -1.89 -8.12 -12.63
CA ALA A 71 -1.69 -6.87 -11.89
C ALA A 71 -2.98 -6.06 -11.85
N ARG A 72 -3.16 -5.26 -10.78
CA ARG A 72 -4.24 -4.29 -10.61
C ARG A 72 -3.74 -3.07 -9.87
N GLU A 73 -4.23 -1.91 -10.27
CA GLU A 73 -3.77 -0.61 -9.78
C GLU A 73 -4.82 0.08 -8.90
N THR A 74 -4.34 0.92 -7.98
CA THR A 74 -5.13 1.97 -7.30
C THR A 74 -4.34 3.27 -7.41
N THR A 75 -4.80 4.14 -8.30
CA THR A 75 -4.18 5.43 -8.64
C THR A 75 -5.18 6.55 -8.42
N THR A 76 -4.87 7.77 -8.81
CA THR A 76 -5.84 8.89 -8.83
C THR A 76 -7.09 8.60 -9.68
N ARG A 77 -7.07 7.60 -10.57
CA ARG A 77 -8.25 7.18 -11.35
C ARG A 77 -9.28 6.47 -10.48
N GLU A 78 -8.83 5.57 -9.60
CA GLU A 78 -9.65 4.78 -8.69
C GLU A 78 -9.94 5.54 -7.39
N LEU A 79 -8.93 6.23 -6.86
CA LEU A 79 -9.00 7.00 -5.62
C LEU A 79 -8.45 8.42 -5.84
N PRO A 80 -9.27 9.37 -6.33
CA PRO A 80 -8.83 10.70 -6.77
C PRO A 80 -8.08 11.53 -5.74
N ILE A 81 -8.26 11.25 -4.45
CA ILE A 81 -7.57 11.93 -3.37
C ILE A 81 -6.11 11.45 -3.20
N SER A 82 -5.77 10.26 -3.68
CA SER A 82 -4.45 9.65 -3.55
C SER A 82 -3.44 10.24 -4.56
N THR A 83 -3.09 11.51 -4.38
CA THR A 83 -2.23 12.24 -5.33
C THR A 83 -0.74 11.99 -5.13
N GLU A 84 -0.34 11.53 -3.94
CA GLU A 84 1.07 11.39 -3.58
C GLU A 84 1.60 9.96 -3.77
N ILE A 85 0.73 8.95 -3.65
CA ILE A 85 1.10 7.53 -3.76
C ILE A 85 0.07 6.80 -4.61
N ALA A 86 0.55 5.96 -5.53
CA ALA A 86 -0.24 4.94 -6.20
C ALA A 86 0.16 3.55 -5.70
N GLY A 87 -0.78 2.62 -5.67
CA GLY A 87 -0.54 1.23 -5.30
C GLY A 87 -0.80 0.25 -6.44
N VAL A 88 0.00 -0.82 -6.52
CA VAL A 88 -0.22 -1.95 -7.43
C VAL A 88 -0.16 -3.24 -6.64
N ASN A 89 -1.18 -4.08 -6.77
CA ASN A 89 -1.13 -5.45 -6.29
C ASN A 89 -0.86 -6.38 -7.47
N MET A 90 0.21 -7.16 -7.37
CA MET A 90 0.67 -8.04 -8.44
C MET A 90 0.85 -9.47 -7.96
N ARG A 91 0.40 -10.44 -8.78
CA ARG A 91 0.61 -11.87 -8.55
C ARG A 91 1.33 -12.48 -9.75
N MET A 92 2.43 -13.17 -9.48
CA MET A 92 3.22 -13.87 -10.51
C MET A 92 3.27 -15.38 -10.20
N LYS A 93 3.10 -16.19 -11.24
CA LYS A 93 3.22 -17.66 -11.17
C LYS A 93 4.68 -18.05 -10.92
N PRO A 94 4.97 -19.30 -10.47
CA PRO A 94 6.34 -19.81 -10.39
C PRO A 94 7.12 -19.57 -11.69
N GLY A 95 8.33 -19.02 -11.58
CA GLY A 95 9.21 -18.71 -12.68
C GLY A 95 8.82 -17.53 -13.56
N ALA A 96 7.62 -16.96 -13.38
CA ALA A 96 7.19 -15.80 -14.17
C ALA A 96 8.09 -14.59 -13.91
N MET A 97 8.20 -13.74 -14.92
CA MET A 97 9.06 -12.56 -14.92
C MET A 97 8.24 -11.30 -15.14
N ARG A 98 8.47 -10.29 -14.29
CA ARG A 98 8.23 -8.89 -14.62
C ARG A 98 9.39 -8.46 -15.51
N GLU A 99 9.09 -8.03 -16.71
CA GLU A 99 10.09 -7.72 -17.75
C GLU A 99 11.14 -6.72 -17.26
N LEU A 100 12.35 -6.75 -17.81
CA LEU A 100 13.36 -5.72 -17.63
C LEU A 100 12.79 -4.35 -18.02
N HIS A 101 12.75 -3.43 -17.07
CA HIS A 101 12.07 -2.15 -17.25
C HIS A 101 12.61 -1.06 -16.31
N TRP A 102 12.15 0.15 -16.53
CA TRP A 102 12.33 1.28 -15.62
C TRP A 102 11.12 2.21 -15.74
N HIS A 103 10.95 3.09 -14.76
CA HIS A 103 9.92 4.12 -14.72
C HIS A 103 10.45 5.38 -14.02
N LYS A 104 9.70 6.48 -14.11
CA LYS A 104 10.08 7.78 -13.56
C LYS A 104 9.97 7.83 -12.04
N GLU A 105 9.06 7.04 -11.48
CA GLU A 105 8.76 6.97 -10.06
C GLU A 105 9.76 6.05 -9.34
N ALA A 106 9.97 6.32 -8.05
CA ALA A 106 10.55 5.32 -7.17
C ALA A 106 9.52 4.24 -6.85
N GLU A 107 9.97 2.99 -6.74
CA GLU A 107 9.16 1.82 -6.41
C GLU A 107 9.53 1.29 -5.04
N TRP A 108 8.54 1.14 -4.18
CA TRP A 108 8.63 0.42 -2.92
C TRP A 108 7.76 -0.84 -3.01
N GLY A 109 8.34 -2.01 -2.75
CA GLY A 109 7.64 -3.29 -2.87
C GLY A 109 7.62 -4.05 -1.56
N TYR A 110 6.50 -4.73 -1.24
CA TYR A 110 6.34 -5.59 -0.07
C TYR A 110 5.79 -6.95 -0.48
N VAL A 111 6.50 -8.02 -0.11
CA VAL A 111 6.06 -9.39 -0.41
C VAL A 111 4.95 -9.81 0.56
N ILE A 112 3.76 -10.05 0.02
CA ILE A 112 2.60 -10.54 0.77
C ILE A 112 2.67 -12.05 0.97
N ALA A 113 3.02 -12.78 -0.09
CA ALA A 113 3.09 -14.24 -0.07
C ALA A 113 4.06 -14.77 -1.12
N GLY A 114 4.67 -15.92 -0.85
CA GLY A 114 5.65 -16.53 -1.74
C GLY A 114 7.01 -15.84 -1.70
N SER A 115 7.76 -15.92 -2.79
CA SER A 115 9.11 -15.36 -2.90
C SER A 115 9.46 -14.96 -4.32
N CYS A 116 10.38 -14.00 -4.46
CA CYS A 116 10.88 -13.58 -5.76
C CYS A 116 12.35 -13.14 -5.66
N ARG A 117 13.00 -13.18 -6.81
CA ARG A 117 14.30 -12.57 -7.05
C ARG A 117 14.10 -11.18 -7.62
N VAL A 118 14.72 -10.19 -7.02
CA VAL A 118 14.78 -8.82 -7.51
C VAL A 118 16.15 -8.52 -8.06
N SER A 119 16.21 -7.75 -9.16
CA SER A 119 17.47 -7.30 -9.74
C SER A 119 17.39 -5.81 -10.08
N LEU A 120 18.50 -5.11 -9.89
CA LEU A 120 18.63 -3.68 -10.21
C LEU A 120 20.05 -3.38 -10.65
N LEU A 121 20.21 -2.51 -11.63
CA LEU A 121 21.49 -1.92 -12.01
C LEU A 121 21.52 -0.45 -11.58
N ASP A 122 22.52 -0.07 -10.79
CA ASP A 122 22.68 1.32 -10.38
C ASP A 122 23.40 2.18 -11.44
N GLU A 123 23.47 3.49 -11.20
CA GLU A 123 24.07 4.46 -12.15
C GLU A 123 25.58 4.28 -12.37
N GLU A 124 26.28 3.59 -11.46
CA GLU A 124 27.70 3.22 -11.62
C GLU A 124 27.88 1.85 -12.30
N GLY A 125 26.79 1.20 -12.75
CA GLY A 125 26.84 -0.08 -13.42
C GLY A 125 27.07 -1.27 -12.48
N ARG A 126 26.72 -1.13 -11.19
CA ARG A 126 26.81 -2.21 -10.20
C ARG A 126 25.48 -2.97 -10.16
N LEU A 127 25.57 -4.28 -10.26
CA LEU A 127 24.38 -5.15 -10.24
C LEU A 127 24.02 -5.54 -8.79
N PHE A 128 22.82 -5.22 -8.39
CA PHE A 128 22.16 -5.78 -7.20
C PHE A 128 21.28 -6.96 -7.59
N LEU A 129 21.37 -8.05 -6.83
CA LEU A 129 20.55 -9.24 -6.99
C LEU A 129 20.28 -9.83 -5.62
N ASP A 130 19.01 -10.05 -5.27
CA ASP A 130 18.64 -10.67 -3.99
C ASP A 130 17.32 -11.42 -4.09
N ASP A 131 17.14 -12.41 -3.21
CA ASP A 131 15.91 -13.19 -3.07
C ASP A 131 15.15 -12.71 -1.83
N VAL A 132 13.90 -12.31 -2.01
CA VAL A 132 13.01 -11.81 -0.97
C VAL A 132 11.77 -12.70 -0.82
N ALA A 133 11.26 -12.80 0.41
CA ALA A 133 10.12 -13.63 0.76
C ALA A 133 9.06 -12.85 1.54
N ALA A 134 7.94 -13.50 1.88
CA ALA A 134 6.84 -12.85 2.61
C ALA A 134 7.31 -12.07 3.83
N GLY A 135 6.95 -10.79 3.91
CA GLY A 135 7.35 -9.85 4.95
C GLY A 135 8.63 -9.06 4.68
N ASP A 136 9.32 -9.37 3.57
CA ASP A 136 10.45 -8.57 3.09
C ASP A 136 9.97 -7.47 2.14
N LEU A 137 10.81 -6.48 1.96
CA LEU A 137 10.56 -5.38 1.04
C LEU A 137 11.80 -5.04 0.21
N TRP A 138 11.57 -4.29 -0.88
CA TRP A 138 12.62 -3.68 -1.69
C TRP A 138 12.30 -2.22 -1.98
N TYR A 139 13.31 -1.48 -2.41
CA TYR A 139 13.17 -0.12 -2.89
C TYR A 139 14.02 0.09 -4.14
N PHE A 140 13.39 0.49 -5.23
CA PHE A 140 14.04 0.85 -6.47
C PHE A 140 13.95 2.37 -6.67
N PRO A 141 15.11 3.06 -6.69
CA PRO A 141 15.14 4.48 -7.00
C PRO A 141 14.59 4.78 -8.40
N SER A 142 14.03 5.99 -8.55
CA SER A 142 13.54 6.53 -9.82
C SER A 142 14.54 6.35 -10.97
N GLY A 143 14.06 5.83 -12.10
CA GLY A 143 14.83 5.72 -13.35
C GLY A 143 15.81 4.56 -13.42
N LEU A 144 16.04 3.79 -12.36
CA LEU A 144 16.96 2.65 -12.40
C LEU A 144 16.31 1.41 -13.02
N PRO A 145 17.02 0.71 -13.94
CA PRO A 145 16.49 -0.50 -14.58
C PRO A 145 16.48 -1.67 -13.61
N HIS A 146 15.39 -2.41 -13.61
CA HIS A 146 15.16 -3.52 -12.70
C HIS A 146 14.25 -4.61 -13.29
N SER A 147 14.17 -5.74 -12.59
CA SER A 147 13.22 -6.82 -12.89
C SER A 147 12.89 -7.62 -11.64
N ILE A 148 11.78 -8.36 -11.71
CA ILE A 148 11.32 -9.26 -10.66
C ILE A 148 11.05 -10.63 -11.29
N GLN A 149 11.57 -11.69 -10.68
CA GLN A 149 11.30 -13.06 -11.09
C GLN A 149 10.75 -13.87 -9.92
N ALA A 150 9.57 -14.46 -10.10
CA ALA A 150 8.98 -15.32 -9.09
C ALA A 150 9.78 -16.62 -8.93
N LEU A 151 9.94 -17.08 -7.68
CA LEU A 151 10.60 -18.34 -7.34
C LEU A 151 9.59 -19.50 -7.29
N ASP A 152 9.94 -20.61 -6.62
CA ASP A 152 9.25 -21.91 -6.67
C ASP A 152 7.74 -21.84 -6.37
N ASP A 153 7.32 -21.00 -5.41
CA ASP A 153 5.92 -20.87 -4.99
C ASP A 153 5.17 -19.75 -5.75
N GLY A 154 5.88 -19.05 -6.64
CA GLY A 154 5.43 -17.78 -7.17
C GLY A 154 5.42 -16.70 -6.10
N VAL A 155 4.88 -15.53 -6.41
CA VAL A 155 4.87 -14.39 -5.49
C VAL A 155 3.62 -13.54 -5.65
N GLU A 156 3.09 -13.03 -4.54
CA GLU A 156 2.15 -11.92 -4.52
C GLU A 156 2.74 -10.78 -3.69
N PHE A 157 2.71 -9.57 -4.22
CA PHE A 157 3.29 -8.40 -3.59
C PHE A 157 2.47 -7.14 -3.84
N LEU A 158 2.70 -6.17 -2.98
CA LEU A 158 2.23 -4.81 -3.11
C LEU A 158 3.37 -3.92 -3.59
N LEU A 159 3.12 -3.07 -4.58
CA LEU A 159 3.99 -1.96 -4.95
C LEU A 159 3.37 -0.65 -4.52
N ALA A 160 4.20 0.30 -4.13
CA ALA A 160 3.84 1.69 -3.94
C ALA A 160 4.80 2.58 -4.75
N PHE A 161 4.23 3.54 -5.47
CA PHE A 161 4.95 4.51 -6.29
C PHE A 161 4.76 5.89 -5.69
N ASP A 162 5.81 6.71 -5.67
CA ASP A 162 5.81 8.06 -5.11
C ASP A 162 5.14 9.12 -6.01
N ASN A 163 4.11 8.69 -6.74
CA ASN A 163 3.26 9.51 -7.59
C ASN A 163 1.87 8.87 -7.72
N GLY A 164 0.82 9.57 -7.30
CA GLY A 164 -0.56 9.07 -7.39
C GLY A 164 -1.08 8.88 -8.83
N ASP A 165 -0.47 9.56 -9.79
CA ASP A 165 -0.78 9.45 -11.22
C ASP A 165 0.03 8.36 -11.95
N PHE A 166 0.75 7.51 -11.21
CA PHE A 166 1.48 6.38 -11.80
C PHE A 166 0.59 5.58 -12.75
N SER A 167 1.17 5.10 -13.85
CA SER A 167 0.52 4.21 -14.79
C SER A 167 1.48 3.13 -15.26
N GLU A 168 1.10 1.88 -15.09
CA GLU A 168 1.87 0.75 -15.64
C GLU A 168 2.06 0.83 -17.15
N ASN A 169 1.19 1.55 -17.86
CA ASN A 169 1.30 1.74 -19.32
C ASN A 169 2.37 2.78 -19.71
N GLU A 170 2.91 3.55 -18.75
CA GLU A 170 4.01 4.50 -18.96
C GLU A 170 5.37 3.94 -18.54
N THR A 171 5.43 2.66 -18.18
CA THR A 171 6.67 1.94 -17.90
C THR A 171 7.48 1.72 -19.18
N PHE A 172 8.79 1.98 -19.13
CA PHE A 172 9.71 1.75 -20.23
C PHE A 172 10.17 0.29 -20.23
N LEU A 173 9.71 -0.50 -21.21
CA LEU A 173 10.05 -1.90 -21.36
C LEU A 173 11.23 -2.09 -22.33
N ILE A 174 12.14 -3.03 -22.04
CA ILE A 174 13.28 -3.32 -22.91
C ILE A 174 12.83 -3.81 -24.29
N SER A 175 11.78 -4.63 -24.32
CA SER A 175 11.22 -5.16 -25.57
C SER A 175 10.67 -4.05 -26.47
N ASP A 176 9.93 -3.09 -25.90
CA ASP A 176 9.40 -1.94 -26.64
C ASP A 176 10.53 -1.09 -27.24
N TRP A 177 11.60 -0.87 -26.47
CA TRP A 177 12.74 -0.12 -26.97
C TRP A 177 13.43 -0.82 -28.14
N PHE A 178 13.61 -2.15 -28.04
CA PHE A 178 14.21 -2.93 -29.11
C PHE A 178 13.34 -2.95 -30.37
N GLU A 179 12.01 -3.05 -30.23
CA GLU A 179 11.07 -3.01 -31.35
C GLU A 179 11.15 -1.67 -32.11
N HIS A 180 11.28 -0.57 -31.37
CA HIS A 180 11.31 0.78 -31.93
C HIS A 180 12.71 1.28 -32.27
N THR A 181 13.72 0.38 -32.29
CA THR A 181 15.10 0.71 -32.66
C THR A 181 15.47 0.00 -33.97
N PRO A 182 15.99 0.71 -35.00
CA PRO A 182 16.46 0.08 -36.26
C PRO A 182 17.48 -1.01 -35.98
N ARG A 183 17.39 -2.16 -36.70
CA ARG A 183 18.26 -3.35 -36.52
C ARG A 183 19.74 -3.01 -36.66
N GLU A 184 20.10 -2.18 -37.59
CA GLU A 184 21.50 -1.73 -37.81
C GLU A 184 22.04 -0.92 -36.63
N VAL A 185 21.14 -0.20 -35.87
CA VAL A 185 21.52 0.52 -34.67
C VAL A 185 21.74 -0.43 -33.51
N LEU A 186 20.85 -1.45 -33.35
CA LEU A 186 21.02 -2.50 -32.35
C LEU A 186 22.34 -3.26 -32.62
N ALA A 187 22.59 -3.67 -33.86
CA ALA A 187 23.80 -4.39 -34.25
C ALA A 187 25.07 -3.61 -33.89
N LYS A 188 25.09 -2.29 -34.18
CA LYS A 188 26.21 -1.42 -33.83
C LYS A 188 26.37 -1.27 -32.32
N ASN A 189 25.26 -1.12 -31.57
CA ASN A 189 25.32 -0.90 -30.13
C ASN A 189 25.86 -2.14 -29.39
N PHE A 190 25.43 -3.33 -29.81
CA PHE A 190 25.83 -4.59 -29.17
C PHE A 190 27.06 -5.25 -29.81
N GLY A 191 27.54 -4.76 -30.93
CA GLY A 191 28.71 -5.31 -31.61
C GLY A 191 28.45 -6.70 -32.21
N VAL A 192 27.24 -6.95 -32.71
CA VAL A 192 26.79 -8.23 -33.28
C VAL A 192 26.21 -8.01 -34.69
N GLU A 193 25.97 -9.10 -35.45
CA GLU A 193 25.28 -9.05 -36.74
C GLU A 193 23.77 -8.75 -36.52
N GLU A 194 23.11 -8.11 -37.49
CA GLU A 194 21.67 -7.81 -37.44
C GLU A 194 20.81 -9.05 -37.21
N SER A 195 21.21 -10.20 -37.77
CA SER A 195 20.51 -11.48 -37.63
C SER A 195 20.41 -11.98 -36.17
N ALA A 196 21.25 -11.49 -35.27
CA ALA A 196 21.14 -11.80 -33.84
C ALA A 196 19.79 -11.36 -33.23
N PHE A 197 19.10 -10.44 -33.88
CA PHE A 197 17.82 -9.90 -33.43
C PHE A 197 16.60 -10.49 -34.15
N ASP A 198 16.78 -11.51 -35.04
CA ASP A 198 15.67 -12.11 -35.80
C ASP A 198 14.65 -12.83 -34.91
N SER A 199 15.07 -13.31 -33.73
CA SER A 199 14.23 -13.99 -32.76
C SER A 199 13.62 -13.10 -31.71
N LEU A 200 13.82 -11.76 -31.79
CA LEU A 200 13.15 -10.85 -30.88
C LEU A 200 11.62 -11.04 -30.97
N PRO A 201 10.93 -11.06 -29.83
CA PRO A 201 9.48 -11.16 -29.86
C PRO A 201 8.91 -9.89 -30.50
N THR A 202 8.27 -10.04 -31.67
CA THR A 202 7.71 -8.95 -32.47
C THR A 202 6.23 -8.70 -32.22
N ASP A 203 5.55 -9.58 -31.50
CA ASP A 203 4.15 -9.40 -31.07
C ASP A 203 4.09 -8.73 -29.69
N ILE A 204 4.72 -7.60 -29.61
CA ILE A 204 4.99 -6.91 -28.36
C ILE A 204 3.80 -6.05 -27.92
N GLY A 205 2.91 -5.68 -28.82
CA GLY A 205 1.76 -4.80 -28.51
C GLY A 205 0.85 -5.30 -27.38
N HIS A 206 1.15 -6.44 -26.79
CA HIS A 206 0.25 -7.07 -25.84
C HIS A 206 0.90 -7.83 -24.71
N SER A 207 2.21 -7.67 -24.39
CA SER A 207 2.43 -8.20 -23.06
C SER A 207 3.60 -9.13 -22.76
N ARG A 208 4.77 -8.62 -22.90
CA ARG A 208 5.82 -9.20 -22.07
C ARG A 208 5.90 -8.56 -20.66
N TYR A 209 4.95 -7.71 -20.33
CA TYR A 209 4.88 -7.03 -19.04
C TYR A 209 5.04 -8.00 -17.83
N ILE A 210 4.20 -9.05 -17.77
CA ILE A 210 4.38 -10.21 -16.89
C ILE A 210 4.25 -11.47 -17.74
N PHE A 211 5.33 -12.17 -17.99
CA PHE A 211 5.33 -13.34 -18.85
C PHE A 211 5.78 -14.61 -18.12
N ALA A 212 5.34 -15.75 -18.62
CA ALA A 212 5.74 -17.05 -18.10
C ALA A 212 7.23 -17.31 -18.35
N GLY A 213 7.91 -17.87 -17.37
CA GLY A 213 9.31 -18.27 -17.43
C GLY A 213 9.56 -19.51 -16.59
N GLU A 214 10.81 -19.95 -16.55
CA GLU A 214 11.25 -21.05 -15.70
C GLU A 214 11.74 -20.51 -14.36
N VAL A 215 11.58 -21.31 -13.30
CA VAL A 215 12.10 -20.96 -11.98
C VAL A 215 13.63 -20.88 -12.09
N PRO A 216 14.26 -19.77 -11.67
CA PRO A 216 15.70 -19.66 -11.73
C PRO A 216 16.36 -20.63 -10.73
N PRO A 217 17.57 -21.12 -11.02
CA PRO A 217 18.30 -21.89 -10.05
C PRO A 217 18.48 -21.08 -8.76
N SER A 218 18.54 -21.78 -7.61
CA SER A 218 18.81 -21.15 -6.30
C SER A 218 20.06 -20.27 -6.40
N SER A 219 20.02 -19.06 -5.83
CA SER A 219 21.15 -18.09 -5.82
C SER A 219 22.35 -18.52 -4.96
N LYS A 220 22.60 -19.82 -4.85
CA LYS A 220 23.86 -20.30 -4.25
C LYS A 220 25.03 -19.79 -5.08
N ALA A 221 26.13 -19.51 -4.43
CA ALA A 221 27.35 -18.83 -4.90
C ALA A 221 27.92 -19.27 -6.28
N GLU A 222 27.38 -20.31 -6.92
CA GLU A 222 27.78 -20.79 -8.25
C GLU A 222 27.14 -19.99 -9.41
N ASP A 223 26.02 -19.27 -9.16
CA ASP A 223 25.31 -18.45 -10.13
C ASP A 223 25.53 -16.94 -9.91
N ALA A 224 26.47 -16.58 -9.05
CA ALA A 224 26.83 -15.18 -8.85
C ALA A 224 27.26 -14.55 -10.20
N PRO A 225 26.89 -13.29 -10.47
CA PRO A 225 27.40 -12.55 -11.62
C PRO A 225 28.91 -12.69 -11.68
N PRO A 226 29.53 -12.63 -12.88
CA PRO A 226 30.97 -12.73 -13.02
C PRO A 226 31.68 -11.91 -11.93
N ALA A 227 32.77 -12.43 -11.37
CA ALA A 227 33.51 -11.76 -10.30
C ALA A 227 34.01 -10.34 -10.66
N SER A 228 33.83 -9.92 -11.91
CA SER A 228 34.05 -8.57 -12.41
C SER A 228 32.85 -7.61 -12.17
N THR A 229 31.69 -8.14 -11.75
CA THR A 229 30.50 -7.30 -11.50
C THR A 229 30.60 -6.74 -10.08
N MET A 230 30.78 -5.44 -9.98
CA MET A 230 30.74 -4.75 -8.67
C MET A 230 29.31 -4.79 -8.13
N GLN A 231 29.18 -5.00 -6.83
CA GLN A 231 27.90 -4.88 -6.13
C GLN A 231 27.75 -3.49 -5.51
N PRO A 232 26.54 -2.96 -5.41
CA PRO A 232 26.28 -1.72 -4.68
C PRO A 232 26.71 -1.86 -3.21
N PRO A 233 27.16 -0.77 -2.58
CA PRO A 233 27.56 -0.78 -1.16
C PRO A 233 26.37 -0.91 -0.21
N GLU A 234 25.16 -0.57 -0.67
CA GLU A 234 23.93 -0.62 0.10
C GLU A 234 23.00 -1.70 -0.46
N SER A 235 22.19 -2.32 0.41
CA SER A 235 21.13 -3.23 0.01
C SER A 235 19.91 -2.45 -0.47
N TYR A 236 19.29 -2.92 -1.54
CA TYR A 236 17.98 -2.45 -2.01
C TYR A 236 16.83 -3.31 -1.48
N THR A 237 17.11 -4.25 -0.57
CA THR A 237 16.12 -5.09 0.12
C THR A 237 16.21 -4.90 1.64
N TRP A 238 15.10 -5.15 2.34
CA TRP A 238 15.01 -5.03 3.79
C TRP A 238 14.06 -6.08 4.37
N HIS A 239 14.48 -6.77 5.43
CA HIS A 239 13.67 -7.77 6.13
C HIS A 239 12.81 -7.11 7.20
N MET A 240 11.67 -6.53 6.79
CA MET A 240 10.82 -5.72 7.68
C MET A 240 10.27 -6.51 8.87
N LEU A 241 9.84 -7.76 8.66
CA LEU A 241 9.30 -8.57 9.76
C LEU A 241 10.39 -9.12 10.70
N ALA A 242 11.65 -9.17 10.26
CA ALA A 242 12.78 -9.52 11.12
C ALA A 242 13.22 -8.36 12.03
N GLN A 243 12.80 -7.13 11.74
CA GLN A 243 13.07 -5.97 12.58
C GLN A 243 12.31 -6.10 13.92
N GLU A 244 12.96 -5.75 15.03
CA GLU A 244 12.31 -5.70 16.33
C GLU A 244 11.17 -4.65 16.34
N PRO A 245 9.95 -5.03 16.73
CA PRO A 245 8.84 -4.11 16.79
C PRO A 245 8.90 -3.18 18.00
N ILE A 246 8.35 -1.99 17.84
CA ILE A 246 7.96 -1.12 18.95
C ILE A 246 6.69 -1.72 19.56
N ARG A 247 6.81 -2.34 20.73
CA ARG A 247 5.66 -2.97 21.42
C ARG A 247 4.92 -1.96 22.26
N THR A 248 3.61 -2.07 22.25
CA THR A 248 2.66 -1.20 22.98
C THR A 248 1.59 -2.07 23.65
N PRO A 249 0.77 -1.54 24.57
CA PRO A 249 -0.28 -2.31 25.23
C PRO A 249 -1.33 -2.91 24.29
N GLY A 250 -1.61 -2.28 23.16
CA GLY A 250 -2.66 -2.69 22.21
C GLY A 250 -2.13 -3.25 20.89
N GLY A 251 -0.82 -3.56 20.78
CA GLY A 251 -0.25 -4.11 19.55
C GLY A 251 1.21 -3.71 19.35
N TRP A 252 1.64 -3.61 18.12
CA TRP A 252 3.03 -3.26 17.81
C TRP A 252 3.17 -2.54 16.45
N VAL A 253 4.30 -1.85 16.28
CA VAL A 253 4.64 -1.09 15.07
C VAL A 253 6.09 -1.39 14.67
N ARG A 254 6.33 -1.64 13.38
CA ARG A 254 7.67 -1.60 12.77
C ARG A 254 7.72 -0.45 11.79
N ILE A 255 8.76 0.38 11.88
CA ILE A 255 8.97 1.53 11.02
C ILE A 255 10.20 1.27 10.16
N THR A 256 10.05 1.44 8.85
CA THR A 256 11.13 1.34 7.86
C THR A 256 11.17 2.61 7.04
N ASP A 257 12.26 3.34 7.14
CA ASP A 257 12.48 4.60 6.42
C ASP A 257 13.99 4.83 6.19
N SER A 258 14.38 5.98 5.66
CA SER A 258 15.78 6.26 5.31
C SER A 258 16.77 6.20 6.48
N ARG A 259 16.30 6.14 7.73
CA ARG A 259 17.14 6.04 8.93
C ARG A 259 17.63 4.62 9.20
N ASN A 260 16.92 3.59 8.74
CA ASN A 260 17.30 2.18 8.88
C ASN A 260 17.36 1.44 7.54
N PHE A 261 16.66 1.90 6.52
CA PHE A 261 16.74 1.44 5.14
C PHE A 261 17.18 2.60 4.24
N THR A 262 18.48 2.83 4.18
CA THR A 262 19.11 4.06 3.69
C THR A 262 18.80 4.43 2.25
N VAL A 263 18.49 3.45 1.41
CA VAL A 263 18.13 3.66 -0.01
C VAL A 263 16.70 4.21 -0.18
N SER A 264 15.80 3.98 0.78
CA SER A 264 14.40 4.42 0.70
C SER A 264 14.27 5.93 0.98
N LYS A 265 14.48 6.74 -0.06
CA LYS A 265 14.57 8.21 0.06
C LYS A 265 13.24 8.93 -0.10
N THR A 266 12.26 8.32 -0.75
CA THR A 266 10.98 8.98 -1.05
C THR A 266 9.77 8.30 -0.43
N ILE A 267 9.92 7.07 0.10
CA ILE A 267 8.82 6.33 0.74
C ILE A 267 9.28 5.82 2.10
N ALA A 268 8.59 6.27 3.15
CA ALA A 268 8.66 5.68 4.48
C ALA A 268 7.47 4.74 4.68
N ALA A 269 7.64 3.70 5.50
CA ALA A 269 6.63 2.70 5.77
C ALA A 269 6.51 2.37 7.27
N ALA A 270 5.30 2.02 7.70
CA ALA A 270 5.06 1.39 8.98
C ALA A 270 4.21 0.12 8.78
N HIS A 271 4.61 -0.98 9.40
CA HIS A 271 3.80 -2.19 9.52
C HIS A 271 3.20 -2.21 10.92
N ILE A 272 1.90 -2.17 10.99
CA ILE A 272 1.14 -1.92 12.23
C ILE A 272 0.24 -3.12 12.49
N GLU A 273 0.26 -3.62 13.73
CA GLU A 273 -0.69 -4.59 14.25
C GLU A 273 -1.44 -3.98 15.42
N VAL A 274 -2.76 -4.09 15.38
CA VAL A 274 -3.69 -3.60 16.40
C VAL A 274 -4.47 -4.79 16.93
N ASP A 275 -4.34 -5.08 18.22
CA ASP A 275 -5.04 -6.19 18.87
C ASP A 275 -6.56 -5.98 18.85
N PRO A 276 -7.39 -7.06 18.97
CA PRO A 276 -8.82 -6.92 19.07
C PRO A 276 -9.26 -5.94 20.16
N GLY A 277 -10.13 -4.99 19.80
CA GLY A 277 -10.61 -3.94 20.70
C GLY A 277 -9.62 -2.82 21.02
N ALA A 278 -8.42 -2.86 20.45
CA ALA A 278 -7.44 -1.79 20.57
C ALA A 278 -7.58 -0.77 19.44
N ILE A 279 -6.85 0.35 19.57
CA ILE A 279 -6.81 1.42 18.59
C ILE A 279 -5.37 1.82 18.24
N ARG A 280 -5.08 2.08 16.97
CA ARG A 280 -4.02 3.01 16.57
C ARG A 280 -4.51 4.40 17.01
N GLU A 281 -3.80 5.02 17.95
CA GLU A 281 -4.27 6.21 18.67
C GLU A 281 -4.67 7.39 17.77
N MET A 282 -5.35 8.38 18.34
CA MET A 282 -5.65 9.65 17.67
C MET A 282 -4.37 10.43 17.39
N HIS A 283 -4.06 10.62 16.10
CA HIS A 283 -2.82 11.27 15.66
C HIS A 283 -3.01 11.93 14.29
N TRP A 284 -1.98 12.63 13.82
CA TRP A 284 -1.83 13.11 12.43
C TRP A 284 -0.39 13.07 11.99
N HIS A 285 -0.17 13.10 10.67
CA HIS A 285 1.16 13.14 10.07
C HIS A 285 1.50 14.58 9.68
N PRO A 286 2.62 15.14 10.21
CA PRO A 286 2.99 16.53 9.95
C PRO A 286 3.86 16.73 8.70
N ASN A 287 4.17 15.69 7.95
CA ASN A 287 5.14 15.72 6.85
C ASN A 287 4.67 15.05 5.55
N ALA A 288 3.57 14.29 5.56
CA ALA A 288 3.10 13.57 4.38
C ALA A 288 1.61 13.20 4.50
N ASP A 289 0.99 12.86 3.38
CA ASP A 289 -0.24 12.07 3.34
C ASP A 289 0.08 10.63 3.78
N GLU A 290 -0.93 9.90 4.25
CA GLU A 290 -0.82 8.48 4.57
C GLU A 290 -1.62 7.66 3.56
N TRP A 291 -0.97 6.70 2.91
CA TRP A 291 -1.59 5.67 2.10
C TRP A 291 -1.55 4.35 2.87
N GLN A 292 -2.67 3.63 2.95
CA GLN A 292 -2.81 2.42 3.75
C GLN A 292 -3.16 1.22 2.88
N TYR A 293 -2.64 0.03 3.25
CA TYR A 293 -3.08 -1.24 2.69
C TYR A 293 -3.35 -2.23 3.82
N TYR A 294 -4.57 -2.74 3.87
CA TYR A 294 -5.01 -3.65 4.91
C TYR A 294 -4.67 -5.10 4.53
N LEU A 295 -3.81 -5.75 5.34
CA LEU A 295 -3.33 -7.11 5.13
C LEU A 295 -4.27 -8.16 5.74
N SER A 296 -4.81 -7.90 6.94
CA SER A 296 -5.74 -8.80 7.64
C SER A 296 -6.60 -8.05 8.65
N GLY A 297 -7.67 -8.70 9.11
CA GLY A 297 -8.56 -8.16 10.12
C GLY A 297 -9.59 -7.18 9.59
N GLN A 298 -10.28 -6.50 10.51
CA GLN A 298 -11.31 -5.50 10.23
C GLN A 298 -11.04 -4.24 11.05
N GLY A 299 -11.06 -3.09 10.40
CA GLY A 299 -10.79 -1.80 11.03
C GLY A 299 -11.85 -0.75 10.73
N ARG A 300 -11.93 0.22 11.61
CA ARG A 300 -12.72 1.42 11.44
C ARG A 300 -11.82 2.63 11.61
N MET A 301 -11.84 3.54 10.66
CA MET A 301 -11.10 4.79 10.72
C MET A 301 -12.07 5.96 10.66
N THR A 302 -11.98 6.89 11.61
CA THR A 302 -12.61 8.21 11.49
C THR A 302 -11.54 9.23 11.18
N VAL A 303 -11.77 10.02 10.13
CA VAL A 303 -10.87 11.12 9.74
C VAL A 303 -11.55 12.45 10.06
N PHE A 304 -10.81 13.32 10.72
CA PHE A 304 -11.19 14.68 11.06
C PHE A 304 -10.49 15.67 10.13
N ALA A 305 -11.30 16.47 9.43
CA ALA A 305 -10.84 17.53 8.54
C ALA A 305 -11.17 18.91 9.13
N SER A 306 -10.46 19.93 8.67
CA SER A 306 -10.70 21.32 9.10
C SER A 306 -12.14 21.76 8.86
N GLY A 307 -12.63 22.69 9.70
CA GLY A 307 -14.01 23.19 9.65
C GLY A 307 -15.04 22.25 10.28
N GLY A 308 -14.62 21.38 11.19
CA GLY A 308 -15.51 20.48 11.95
C GLY A 308 -16.09 19.35 11.10
N LYS A 309 -15.39 18.94 10.03
CA LYS A 309 -15.81 17.84 9.19
C LYS A 309 -15.21 16.53 9.66
N ALA A 310 -15.99 15.45 9.65
CA ALA A 310 -15.51 14.12 9.98
C ALA A 310 -16.29 13.07 9.17
N CYS A 311 -15.63 11.98 8.82
CA CYS A 311 -16.24 10.84 8.17
C CYS A 311 -15.60 9.54 8.63
N THR A 312 -16.42 8.51 8.81
CA THR A 312 -16.01 7.19 9.28
C THR A 312 -16.11 6.18 8.15
N PHE A 313 -15.04 5.40 7.99
CA PHE A 313 -14.89 4.36 6.98
C PHE A 313 -14.59 3.03 7.64
N ASP A 314 -15.12 1.95 7.08
CA ASP A 314 -14.80 0.58 7.48
C ASP A 314 -13.81 -0.04 6.49
N TYR A 315 -12.84 -0.81 6.99
CA TYR A 315 -11.77 -1.43 6.20
C TYR A 315 -11.63 -2.90 6.53
N GLN A 316 -11.19 -3.67 5.53
CA GLN A 316 -10.87 -5.09 5.65
C GLN A 316 -9.69 -5.46 4.75
N ALA A 317 -9.21 -6.69 4.83
CA ALA A 317 -8.11 -7.16 4.01
C ALA A 317 -8.35 -6.90 2.51
N GLY A 318 -7.35 -6.33 1.83
CA GLY A 318 -7.41 -5.96 0.42
C GLY A 318 -7.96 -4.54 0.14
N ASP A 319 -8.35 -3.80 1.18
CA ASP A 319 -8.74 -2.40 1.04
C ASP A 319 -7.52 -1.47 1.06
N VAL A 320 -7.65 -0.37 0.35
CA VAL A 320 -6.75 0.79 0.40
C VAL A 320 -7.44 1.90 1.19
N GLY A 321 -6.72 2.49 2.14
CA GLY A 321 -7.11 3.70 2.86
C GLY A 321 -6.23 4.87 2.47
N TYR A 322 -6.74 6.10 2.68
CA TYR A 322 -5.97 7.32 2.45
C TYR A 322 -6.32 8.38 3.50
N VAL A 323 -5.31 9.05 4.02
CA VAL A 323 -5.49 10.20 4.91
C VAL A 323 -4.67 11.36 4.38
N PRO A 324 -5.33 12.44 3.93
CA PRO A 324 -4.64 13.63 3.47
C PRO A 324 -3.80 14.28 4.59
N PHE A 325 -2.76 14.97 4.18
CA PHE A 325 -1.82 15.69 5.04
C PHE A 325 -2.50 16.45 6.19
N ALA A 326 -1.96 16.28 7.40
CA ALA A 326 -2.39 16.93 8.63
C ALA A 326 -3.83 16.65 9.07
N MET A 327 -4.58 15.74 8.44
CA MET A 327 -5.89 15.34 8.94
C MET A 327 -5.75 14.42 10.15
N GLY A 328 -6.43 14.75 11.25
CA GLY A 328 -6.47 13.90 12.45
C GLY A 328 -7.27 12.62 12.19
N HIS A 329 -6.77 11.48 12.68
CA HIS A 329 -7.46 10.20 12.52
C HIS A 329 -7.07 9.20 13.62
N TYR A 330 -7.82 8.13 13.69
CA TYR A 330 -7.51 6.92 14.46
C TYR A 330 -8.01 5.70 13.70
N ILE A 331 -7.47 4.53 14.01
CA ILE A 331 -7.93 3.25 13.44
C ILE A 331 -8.22 2.29 14.58
N GLU A 332 -9.47 1.86 14.68
CA GLU A 332 -9.96 0.90 15.68
C GLU A 332 -10.00 -0.50 15.06
N ASN A 333 -9.50 -1.50 15.77
CA ASN A 333 -9.77 -2.90 15.41
C ASN A 333 -11.19 -3.26 15.87
N THR A 334 -12.08 -3.50 14.92
CA THR A 334 -13.49 -3.84 15.16
C THR A 334 -13.78 -5.33 15.03
N GLY A 335 -12.76 -6.14 14.71
CA GLY A 335 -12.85 -7.59 14.58
C GLY A 335 -12.38 -8.34 15.83
N ASP A 336 -12.45 -9.67 15.74
CA ASP A 336 -12.01 -10.60 16.79
C ASP A 336 -10.57 -11.11 16.58
N GLU A 337 -9.95 -10.77 15.44
CA GLU A 337 -8.58 -11.11 15.05
C GLU A 337 -7.71 -9.84 14.96
N PRO A 338 -6.37 -9.95 15.04
CA PRO A 338 -5.50 -8.80 14.87
C PRO A 338 -5.73 -8.09 13.53
N LEU A 339 -5.85 -6.76 13.60
CA LEU A 339 -5.87 -5.90 12.43
C LEU A 339 -4.43 -5.59 12.04
N VAL A 340 -4.03 -5.97 10.81
CA VAL A 340 -2.69 -5.72 10.29
C VAL A 340 -2.77 -4.88 9.04
N PHE A 341 -2.00 -3.81 8.98
CA PHE A 341 -1.93 -2.95 7.81
C PHE A 341 -0.56 -2.30 7.63
N LEU A 342 -0.27 -1.93 6.38
CA LEU A 342 0.85 -1.09 6.00
C LEU A 342 0.37 0.36 5.91
N ALA A 343 1.13 1.28 6.48
CA ALA A 343 0.99 2.71 6.30
C ALA A 343 2.22 3.23 5.54
N LEU A 344 2.01 3.90 4.41
CA LEU A 344 3.04 4.37 3.50
C LEU A 344 2.95 5.90 3.38
N PHE A 345 4.10 6.54 3.33
CA PHE A 345 4.24 7.99 3.34
C PHE A 345 5.21 8.42 2.25
N ARG A 346 4.82 9.37 1.42
CA ARG A 346 5.76 10.00 0.49
C ARG A 346 6.68 10.94 1.26
N SER A 347 7.67 10.35 1.89
CA SER A 347 8.64 11.03 2.74
C SER A 347 9.88 10.16 2.91
N ASP A 348 11.01 10.75 3.25
CA ASP A 348 12.23 10.03 3.60
C ASP A 348 12.19 9.46 5.03
N HIS A 349 11.23 9.90 5.85
CA HIS A 349 11.07 9.41 7.23
C HIS A 349 9.62 9.41 7.69
N TYR A 350 9.31 8.49 8.58
CA TYR A 350 8.05 8.41 9.30
C TYR A 350 7.98 9.49 10.38
N ALA A 351 6.89 10.23 10.43
CA ALA A 351 6.57 11.15 11.52
C ALA A 351 5.07 11.17 11.82
N ASP A 352 4.71 11.17 13.10
CA ASP A 352 3.35 11.40 13.57
C ASP A 352 3.34 12.24 14.85
N ILE A 353 2.22 12.89 15.13
CA ILE A 353 1.97 13.65 16.36
C ILE A 353 0.77 13.02 17.07
N SER A 354 1.00 12.53 18.28
CA SER A 354 -0.02 11.99 19.16
C SER A 354 -0.85 13.11 19.77
N LEU A 355 -2.17 13.05 19.61
CA LEU A 355 -3.08 14.01 20.27
C LEU A 355 -2.98 13.94 21.80
N ALA A 356 -2.94 12.72 22.34
CA ALA A 356 -2.88 12.51 23.78
C ALA A 356 -1.55 12.98 24.39
N GLN A 357 -0.42 12.67 23.72
CA GLN A 357 0.89 13.15 24.16
C GLN A 357 0.96 14.68 24.08
N TRP A 358 0.48 15.28 22.98
CA TRP A 358 0.47 16.74 22.83
C TRP A 358 -0.20 17.42 24.03
N MET A 359 -1.41 17.00 24.38
CA MET A 359 -2.10 17.50 25.58
C MET A 359 -1.32 17.18 26.87
N GLY A 360 -0.71 16.02 26.96
CA GLY A 360 0.03 15.57 28.13
C GLY A 360 1.29 16.37 28.46
N VAL A 361 1.92 17.00 27.46
CA VAL A 361 3.14 17.82 27.65
C VAL A 361 2.84 19.31 27.72
N LEU A 362 1.60 19.75 27.48
CA LEU A 362 1.18 21.13 27.63
C LEU A 362 0.99 21.50 29.10
N PRO A 363 1.07 22.80 29.48
CA PRO A 363 0.65 23.27 30.81
C PRO A 363 -0.80 22.84 31.08
N PRO A 364 -1.10 22.20 32.25
CA PRO A 364 -2.44 21.74 32.59
C PRO A 364 -3.54 22.79 32.43
N GLU A 365 -3.26 24.03 32.85
CA GLU A 365 -4.23 25.12 32.77
C GLU A 365 -4.61 25.48 31.33
N LEU A 366 -3.67 25.30 30.39
CA LEU A 366 -3.96 25.51 28.98
C LEU A 366 -4.93 24.46 28.43
N VAL A 367 -4.71 23.18 28.78
CA VAL A 367 -5.60 22.08 28.37
C VAL A 367 -7.00 22.25 28.98
N LYS A 368 -7.08 22.56 30.28
CA LYS A 368 -8.36 22.81 30.97
C LYS A 368 -9.12 23.97 30.35
N ALA A 369 -8.45 25.07 30.02
CA ALA A 369 -9.08 26.24 29.42
C ALA A 369 -9.72 25.93 28.05
N HIS A 370 -9.15 24.98 27.28
CA HIS A 370 -9.67 24.59 25.97
C HIS A 370 -10.77 23.51 26.02
N LEU A 371 -10.64 22.55 26.94
CA LEU A 371 -11.49 21.36 26.95
C LEU A 371 -12.47 21.30 28.14
N ASN A 372 -12.33 22.21 29.11
CA ASN A 372 -13.13 22.22 30.32
C ASN A 372 -13.09 20.87 31.09
N VAL A 373 -11.90 20.26 31.16
CA VAL A 373 -11.66 18.97 31.82
C VAL A 373 -11.12 19.17 33.23
N ASP A 374 -11.22 18.13 34.04
CA ASP A 374 -10.80 18.12 35.45
C ASP A 374 -9.33 17.68 35.66
N ASP A 375 -8.89 17.63 36.91
CA ASP A 375 -7.55 17.22 37.30
C ASP A 375 -7.29 15.73 37.05
N GLU A 376 -8.32 14.89 37.14
CA GLU A 376 -8.22 13.46 36.89
C GLU A 376 -7.91 13.19 35.40
N PHE A 377 -8.60 13.87 34.48
CA PHE A 377 -8.30 13.79 33.06
C PHE A 377 -6.83 14.18 32.78
N ILE A 378 -6.37 15.30 33.34
CA ILE A 378 -4.99 15.78 33.17
C ILE A 378 -3.97 14.79 33.72
N ALA A 379 -4.24 14.18 34.88
CA ALA A 379 -3.32 13.20 35.49
C ALA A 379 -3.14 11.92 34.65
N ASN A 380 -4.16 11.56 33.88
CA ASN A 380 -4.15 10.37 33.02
C ASN A 380 -3.53 10.59 31.60
N LEU A 381 -3.18 11.84 31.26
CA LEU A 381 -2.59 12.14 29.96
C LEU A 381 -1.15 11.56 29.84
N PRO A 382 -0.84 10.83 28.79
CA PRO A 382 0.48 10.26 28.57
C PRO A 382 1.52 11.36 28.29
N LYS A 383 2.74 11.17 28.78
CA LYS A 383 3.89 12.06 28.51
C LYS A 383 4.72 11.56 27.32
N SER A 384 4.49 10.33 26.89
CA SER A 384 5.11 9.71 25.72
C SER A 384 4.02 9.25 24.74
N LYS A 385 4.42 9.05 23.49
CA LYS A 385 3.51 8.62 22.42
C LYS A 385 3.04 7.19 22.66
N PRO A 386 1.73 6.94 22.78
CA PRO A 386 1.19 5.58 22.98
C PRO A 386 1.33 4.67 21.78
N LEU A 387 1.21 5.19 20.55
CA LEU A 387 1.13 4.52 19.26
C LEU A 387 -0.13 3.63 19.12
N VAL A 388 -0.18 2.48 19.80
CA VAL A 388 -1.34 1.56 19.82
C VAL A 388 -1.75 1.31 21.26
N ARG A 389 -3.05 1.40 21.57
CA ARG A 389 -3.60 1.32 22.95
C ARG A 389 -4.71 0.30 23.01
#